data_35070674d6d0b377b2cd2b48bbe7928e
#
_entry.id   35070674d6d0b377b2cd2b48bbe7928e
#
_cell.length_a   1.000
_cell.length_b   1.000
_cell.length_c   1.000
_cell.angle_alpha   90.00
_cell.angle_beta   90.00
_cell.angle_gamma   90.00
#
_symmetry.space_group_name_H-M   'P 1'
#
loop_
_entity.id
_entity.type
_entity.pdbx_description
1 polymer ?
#
loop_
_entity_poly.entity_id
_entity_poly.type
_entity_poly.pdbx_seq_one_letter_code
_entity_poly.pdbx_strand_id
1 'polypeptide(L)'
;MKKTKIICSIGPASNKADVMEQMVLAGMNVARINFSHATMEERQMAQDSAREVRKRTGKNVAILWDTKGPEFRSGVLEGDSINLVEGKTIRIVKDNVVGNEERITVNHPNVLDDLVVGDVVLLENAKMKVEVISKENDGVTCKIVNGGKLGNRKSLSVPGKKLDIPYISETDREDIIYACKN
;
A
#
# COMPACT_ATOMS: atom_id res chain seq x y z
N MET A 1 21.96 4.68 27.41
CA MET A 1 20.59 4.58 26.86
C MET A 1 20.70 4.58 25.34
N LYS A 2 20.10 3.59 24.63
CA LYS A 2 20.09 3.59 23.15
C LYS A 2 19.23 4.76 22.65
N LYS A 3 19.79 5.59 21.78
CA LYS A 3 19.08 6.73 21.17
C LYS A 3 18.13 6.27 20.04
N THR A 4 18.51 5.22 19.30
CA THR A 4 17.71 4.66 18.21
C THR A 4 16.61 3.75 18.75
N LYS A 5 15.38 3.94 18.26
CA LYS A 5 14.25 3.06 18.51
C LYS A 5 14.10 2.06 17.36
N ILE A 6 13.85 0.80 17.71
CA ILE A 6 13.68 -0.30 16.75
C ILE A 6 12.19 -0.59 16.62
N ILE A 7 11.68 -0.46 15.41
CA ILE A 7 10.30 -0.82 15.02
C ILE A 7 10.37 -2.13 14.24
N CYS A 8 9.64 -3.15 14.70
CA CYS A 8 9.55 -4.43 14.00
C CYS A 8 8.12 -4.65 13.52
N SER A 9 7.95 -5.02 12.25
CA SER A 9 6.65 -5.49 11.75
C SER A 9 6.37 -6.88 12.31
N ILE A 10 5.18 -7.02 12.91
CA ILE A 10 4.70 -8.27 13.47
C ILE A 10 3.83 -8.98 12.43
N GLY A 11 4.08 -10.26 12.27
CA GLY A 11 3.33 -11.15 11.39
C GLY A 11 3.24 -12.56 11.97
N PRO A 12 2.73 -13.55 11.24
CA PRO A 12 2.46 -14.90 11.75
C PRO A 12 3.66 -15.58 12.45
N ALA A 13 4.88 -15.30 11.99
CA ALA A 13 6.10 -15.85 12.57
C ALA A 13 6.51 -15.19 13.90
N SER A 14 6.00 -14.00 14.23
CA SER A 14 6.44 -13.17 15.35
C SER A 14 5.32 -12.67 16.26
N ASN A 15 4.07 -13.06 16.01
CA ASN A 15 2.91 -12.61 16.78
C ASN A 15 2.68 -13.37 18.10
N LYS A 16 3.46 -14.41 18.38
CA LYS A 16 3.39 -15.17 19.65
C LYS A 16 4.19 -14.47 20.74
N ALA A 17 3.70 -14.50 21.99
CA ALA A 17 4.31 -13.82 23.12
C ALA A 17 5.78 -14.20 23.35
N ASP A 18 6.13 -15.50 23.27
CA ASP A 18 7.49 -15.97 23.51
C ASP A 18 8.51 -15.43 22.50
N VAL A 19 8.12 -15.37 21.20
CA VAL A 19 8.96 -14.80 20.15
C VAL A 19 9.07 -13.29 20.32
N MET A 20 7.95 -12.62 20.57
CA MET A 20 7.92 -11.18 20.79
C MET A 20 8.74 -10.78 22.03
N GLU A 21 8.73 -11.57 23.09
CA GLU A 21 9.56 -11.36 24.27
C GLU A 21 11.04 -11.37 23.93
N GLN A 22 11.51 -12.35 23.17
CA GLN A 22 12.90 -12.39 22.70
C GLN A 22 13.26 -11.17 21.86
N MET A 23 12.37 -10.72 20.97
CA MET A 23 12.57 -9.50 20.18
C MET A 23 12.71 -8.26 21.07
N VAL A 24 11.87 -8.15 22.11
CA VAL A 24 11.92 -7.04 23.08
C VAL A 24 13.20 -7.08 23.89
N LEU A 25 13.63 -8.25 24.34
CA LEU A 25 14.89 -8.42 25.07
C LEU A 25 16.10 -8.11 24.19
N ALA A 26 16.04 -8.42 22.88
CA ALA A 26 17.03 -8.06 21.89
C ALA A 26 17.04 -6.56 21.53
N GLY A 27 15.99 -5.80 21.93
CA GLY A 27 15.97 -4.33 21.80
C GLY A 27 14.83 -3.74 20.97
N MET A 28 13.82 -4.52 20.59
CA MET A 28 12.61 -3.97 19.96
C MET A 28 11.90 -3.00 20.90
N ASN A 29 11.46 -1.88 20.37
CA ASN A 29 10.74 -0.84 21.11
C ASN A 29 9.28 -0.71 20.67
N VAL A 30 8.99 -1.02 19.40
CA VAL A 30 7.66 -0.84 18.81
C VAL A 30 7.31 -2.09 18.01
N ALA A 31 6.14 -2.66 18.28
CA ALA A 31 5.50 -3.71 17.50
C ALA A 31 4.56 -3.04 16.47
N ARG A 32 4.91 -3.07 15.18
CA ARG A 32 4.09 -2.53 14.10
C ARG A 32 3.18 -3.62 13.56
N ILE A 33 1.87 -3.38 13.59
CA ILE A 33 0.84 -4.26 13.06
C ILE A 33 0.24 -3.59 11.83
N ASN A 34 0.37 -4.24 10.67
CA ASN A 34 -0.11 -3.69 9.41
C ASN A 34 -1.54 -4.13 9.14
N PHE A 35 -2.48 -3.19 9.18
CA PHE A 35 -3.90 -3.44 8.92
C PHE A 35 -4.19 -3.94 7.50
N SER A 36 -3.34 -3.61 6.52
CA SER A 36 -3.54 -4.06 5.14
C SER A 36 -3.42 -5.58 4.95
N HIS A 37 -2.73 -6.27 5.85
CA HIS A 37 -2.40 -7.69 5.70
C HIS A 37 -2.85 -8.56 6.86
N ALA A 38 -2.92 -8.00 8.07
CA ALA A 38 -3.28 -8.76 9.27
C ALA A 38 -4.79 -9.02 9.37
N THR A 39 -5.19 -10.28 9.58
CA THR A 39 -6.57 -10.63 9.94
C THR A 39 -6.92 -10.10 11.33
N MET A 40 -8.21 -10.10 11.68
CA MET A 40 -8.64 -9.68 13.03
C MET A 40 -8.01 -10.55 14.13
N GLU A 41 -7.92 -11.86 13.90
CA GLU A 41 -7.30 -12.81 14.84
C GLU A 41 -5.80 -12.52 15.01
N GLU A 42 -5.10 -12.23 13.92
CA GLU A 42 -3.67 -11.87 13.96
C GLU A 42 -3.44 -10.54 14.67
N ARG A 43 -4.31 -9.55 14.46
CA ARG A 43 -4.28 -8.25 15.17
C ARG A 43 -4.46 -8.45 16.66
N GLN A 44 -5.48 -9.21 17.06
CA GLN A 44 -5.76 -9.50 18.46
C GLN A 44 -4.60 -10.27 19.11
N MET A 45 -4.11 -11.32 18.45
CA MET A 45 -2.98 -12.11 18.97
C MET A 45 -1.73 -11.25 19.18
N ALA A 46 -1.36 -10.43 18.20
CA ALA A 46 -0.18 -9.55 18.32
C ALA A 46 -0.33 -8.54 19.46
N GLN A 47 -1.52 -7.99 19.64
CA GLN A 47 -1.84 -7.07 20.73
C GLN A 47 -1.76 -7.74 22.10
N ASP A 48 -2.38 -8.91 22.26
CA ASP A 48 -2.38 -9.65 23.51
C ASP A 48 -0.96 -10.08 23.87
N SER A 49 -0.19 -10.55 22.89
CA SER A 49 1.23 -10.88 23.06
C SER A 49 2.04 -9.67 23.51
N ALA A 50 1.83 -8.49 22.91
CA ALA A 50 2.53 -7.27 23.33
C ALA A 50 2.16 -6.87 24.77
N ARG A 51 0.89 -6.99 25.16
CA ARG A 51 0.44 -6.73 26.53
C ARG A 51 1.06 -7.73 27.53
N GLU A 52 1.11 -9.00 27.18
CA GLU A 52 1.72 -10.04 27.98
C GLU A 52 3.22 -9.83 28.16
N VAL A 53 3.94 -9.53 27.09
CA VAL A 53 5.38 -9.26 27.12
C VAL A 53 5.70 -8.02 27.99
N ARG A 54 4.88 -6.98 27.95
CA ARG A 54 5.02 -5.85 28.90
C ARG A 54 4.95 -6.31 30.36
N LYS A 55 4.01 -7.21 30.68
CA LYS A 55 3.85 -7.75 32.04
C LYS A 55 5.04 -8.62 32.44
N ARG A 56 5.50 -9.50 31.55
CA ARG A 56 6.62 -10.42 31.81
C ARG A 56 7.96 -9.71 31.99
N THR A 57 8.23 -8.72 31.14
CA THR A 57 9.56 -8.08 31.05
C THR A 57 9.68 -6.76 31.79
N GLY A 58 8.58 -6.14 32.16
CA GLY A 58 8.54 -4.77 32.70
C GLY A 58 8.97 -3.69 31.67
N LYS A 59 9.20 -4.07 30.40
CA LYS A 59 9.63 -3.13 29.36
C LYS A 59 8.43 -2.55 28.62
N ASN A 60 8.51 -1.24 28.33
CA ASN A 60 7.51 -0.55 27.53
C ASN A 60 7.73 -0.87 26.04
N VAL A 61 6.81 -1.63 25.44
CA VAL A 61 6.72 -1.89 24.01
C VAL A 61 5.51 -1.14 23.48
N ALA A 62 5.69 -0.20 22.59
CA ALA A 62 4.56 0.46 21.94
C ALA A 62 3.96 -0.43 20.87
N ILE A 63 2.64 -0.31 20.65
CA ILE A 63 1.97 -0.88 19.49
C ILE A 63 1.77 0.26 18.49
N LEU A 64 2.19 0.04 17.24
CA LEU A 64 1.95 0.94 16.13
C LEU A 64 0.95 0.27 15.19
N TRP A 65 -0.23 0.85 15.10
CA TRP A 65 -1.26 0.45 14.16
C TRP A 65 -1.04 1.19 12.84
N ASP A 66 -0.71 0.45 11.79
CA ASP A 66 -0.41 1.02 10.47
C ASP A 66 -1.60 0.80 9.54
N THR A 67 -2.38 1.87 9.35
CA THR A 67 -3.55 1.87 8.46
C THR A 67 -3.13 1.84 6.99
N LYS A 68 -4.06 1.43 6.13
CA LYS A 68 -3.80 1.30 4.70
C LYS A 68 -3.59 2.65 4.02
N GLY A 69 -4.36 3.66 4.41
CA GLY A 69 -4.34 4.98 3.80
C GLY A 69 -4.89 5.01 2.36
N PRO A 70 -4.85 6.17 1.70
CA PRO A 70 -5.31 6.33 0.33
C PRO A 70 -4.32 5.66 -0.63
N GLU A 71 -4.68 4.49 -1.14
CA GLU A 71 -3.88 3.76 -2.11
C GLU A 71 -4.45 3.90 -3.53
N PHE A 72 -3.64 4.41 -4.45
CA PHE A 72 -3.92 4.41 -5.87
C PHE A 72 -3.19 3.23 -6.51
N ARG A 73 -3.95 2.27 -7.08
CA ARG A 73 -3.43 1.00 -7.58
C ARG A 73 -4.01 0.63 -8.94
N SER A 74 -3.23 -0.10 -9.74
CA SER A 74 -3.73 -0.77 -10.94
C SER A 74 -4.73 -1.87 -10.61
N GLY A 75 -5.56 -2.22 -11.58
CA GLY A 75 -6.47 -3.36 -11.51
C GLY A 75 -5.76 -4.71 -11.69
N VAL A 76 -6.58 -5.70 -12.07
CA VAL A 76 -6.14 -7.06 -12.39
C VAL A 76 -5.73 -7.12 -13.87
N LEU A 77 -4.73 -7.93 -14.18
CA LEU A 77 -4.14 -8.08 -15.50
C LEU A 77 -4.29 -9.50 -16.03
N GLU A 78 -4.38 -9.67 -17.33
CA GLU A 78 -4.33 -10.96 -18.01
C GLU A 78 -3.01 -11.66 -17.68
N GLY A 79 -3.06 -12.95 -17.31
CA GLY A 79 -1.88 -13.73 -16.97
C GLY A 79 -1.08 -13.20 -15.79
N ASP A 80 -1.73 -12.44 -14.85
CA ASP A 80 -1.15 -11.85 -13.64
C ASP A 80 -0.11 -10.74 -13.85
N SER A 81 0.35 -10.54 -15.08
CA SER A 81 1.33 -9.48 -15.39
C SER A 81 1.40 -9.20 -16.89
N ILE A 82 1.74 -7.96 -17.23
CA ILE A 82 1.99 -7.51 -18.60
C ILE A 82 3.38 -6.91 -18.71
N ASN A 83 3.89 -6.83 -19.94
CA ASN A 83 5.19 -6.20 -20.21
C ASN A 83 5.00 -4.83 -20.87
N LEU A 84 5.31 -3.76 -20.13
CA LEU A 84 5.30 -2.39 -20.65
C LEU A 84 6.58 -2.14 -21.44
N VAL A 85 6.47 -1.94 -22.75
CA VAL A 85 7.60 -1.72 -23.65
C VAL A 85 7.84 -0.23 -23.84
N GLU A 86 9.05 0.24 -23.52
CA GLU A 86 9.46 1.63 -23.69
C GLU A 86 9.20 2.13 -25.11
N GLY A 87 8.70 3.37 -25.22
CA GLY A 87 8.34 4.01 -26.48
C GLY A 87 6.94 3.67 -27.00
N LYS A 88 6.32 2.59 -26.55
CA LYS A 88 4.91 2.25 -26.86
C LYS A 88 3.95 3.09 -26.02
N THR A 89 2.66 2.93 -26.28
CA THR A 89 1.57 3.55 -25.53
C THR A 89 0.80 2.52 -24.73
N ILE A 90 0.19 2.98 -23.64
CA ILE A 90 -0.76 2.22 -22.80
C ILE A 90 -1.91 3.15 -22.41
N ARG A 91 -3.15 2.64 -22.43
CA ARG A 91 -4.31 3.38 -21.91
C ARG A 91 -4.55 3.06 -20.45
N ILE A 92 -4.86 4.06 -19.64
CA ILE A 92 -5.40 3.90 -18.30
C ILE A 92 -6.87 4.28 -18.37
N VAL A 93 -7.77 3.30 -18.13
CA VAL A 93 -9.21 3.46 -18.38
C VAL A 93 -10.02 3.40 -17.09
N LYS A 94 -11.20 4.05 -17.12
CA LYS A 94 -12.15 4.08 -16.01
C LYS A 94 -12.95 2.79 -15.87
N ASP A 95 -13.14 2.08 -16.98
CA ASP A 95 -13.91 0.84 -17.00
C ASP A 95 -13.24 -0.25 -16.17
N ASN A 96 -14.07 -1.01 -15.43
CA ASN A 96 -13.56 -2.14 -14.65
C ASN A 96 -13.40 -3.38 -15.54
N VAL A 97 -12.31 -3.45 -16.28
CA VAL A 97 -11.96 -4.56 -17.17
C VAL A 97 -10.67 -5.23 -16.71
N VAL A 98 -10.44 -6.47 -17.12
CA VAL A 98 -9.13 -7.09 -16.97
C VAL A 98 -8.17 -6.39 -17.93
N GLY A 99 -7.06 -5.88 -17.41
CA GLY A 99 -6.07 -5.13 -18.18
C GLY A 99 -5.17 -6.04 -19.00
N ASN A 100 -4.57 -5.48 -20.03
CA ASN A 100 -3.61 -6.15 -20.92
C ASN A 100 -2.53 -5.15 -21.37
N GLU A 101 -1.72 -5.50 -22.37
CA GLU A 101 -0.63 -4.65 -22.88
C GLU A 101 -1.11 -3.37 -23.58
N GLU A 102 -2.41 -3.25 -23.90
CA GLU A 102 -3.02 -2.06 -24.53
C GLU A 102 -3.69 -1.14 -23.51
N ARG A 103 -4.25 -1.71 -22.44
CA ARG A 103 -4.99 -0.94 -21.41
C ARG A 103 -4.91 -1.55 -20.03
N ILE A 104 -4.90 -0.69 -19.02
CA ILE A 104 -5.00 -1.05 -17.60
C ILE A 104 -6.11 -0.26 -16.93
N THR A 105 -6.63 -0.77 -15.82
CA THR A 105 -7.61 -0.09 -14.98
C THR A 105 -7.00 0.37 -13.66
N VAL A 106 -7.74 1.16 -12.91
CA VAL A 106 -7.33 1.67 -11.60
C VAL A 106 -8.47 1.58 -10.59
N ASN A 107 -8.13 1.47 -9.31
CA ASN A 107 -9.10 1.34 -8.22
C ASN A 107 -9.84 2.67 -7.90
N HIS A 108 -9.35 3.80 -8.36
CA HIS A 108 -9.97 5.12 -8.23
C HIS A 108 -10.09 5.77 -9.61
N PRO A 109 -11.10 5.39 -10.42
CA PRO A 109 -11.22 5.86 -11.81
C PRO A 109 -11.44 7.37 -11.93
N ASN A 110 -12.05 8.03 -10.92
CA ASN A 110 -12.21 9.47 -10.86
C ASN A 110 -10.89 10.24 -10.86
N VAL A 111 -9.80 9.64 -10.38
CA VAL A 111 -8.45 10.25 -10.44
C VAL A 111 -8.02 10.57 -11.87
N LEU A 112 -8.51 9.82 -12.86
CA LEU A 112 -8.19 10.04 -14.27
C LEU A 112 -8.77 11.38 -14.77
N ASP A 113 -9.82 11.91 -14.10
CA ASP A 113 -10.38 13.24 -14.42
C ASP A 113 -9.44 14.37 -13.99
N ASP A 114 -8.59 14.15 -13.01
CA ASP A 114 -7.60 15.13 -12.55
C ASP A 114 -6.37 15.18 -13.45
N LEU A 115 -6.11 14.13 -14.25
CA LEU A 115 -4.93 14.06 -15.10
C LEU A 115 -5.03 14.99 -16.29
N VAL A 116 -3.91 15.58 -16.69
CA VAL A 116 -3.76 16.41 -17.89
C VAL A 116 -2.56 15.93 -18.71
N VAL A 117 -2.52 16.32 -19.98
CA VAL A 117 -1.37 16.03 -20.87
C VAL A 117 -0.09 16.59 -20.26
N GLY A 118 0.96 15.77 -20.24
CA GLY A 118 2.25 16.06 -19.60
C GLY A 118 2.38 15.54 -18.16
N ASP A 119 1.28 15.10 -17.51
CA ASP A 119 1.39 14.47 -16.21
C ASP A 119 2.16 13.15 -16.27
N VAL A 120 2.97 12.92 -15.26
CA VAL A 120 3.73 11.68 -15.09
C VAL A 120 3.01 10.75 -14.13
N VAL A 121 2.80 9.50 -14.54
CA VAL A 121 2.31 8.43 -13.68
C VAL A 121 3.44 7.44 -13.43
N LEU A 122 3.76 7.24 -12.16
CA LEU A 122 4.74 6.25 -11.71
C LEU A 122 4.02 4.97 -11.30
N LEU A 123 4.55 3.83 -11.73
CA LEU A 123 3.98 2.51 -11.49
C LEU A 123 4.95 1.66 -10.65
N GLU A 124 4.39 0.79 -9.79
CA GLU A 124 5.13 -0.16 -8.95
C GLU A 124 6.31 0.48 -8.19
N ASN A 125 5.98 1.43 -7.28
CA ASN A 125 6.97 2.16 -6.49
C ASN A 125 8.04 2.87 -7.35
N ALA A 126 7.59 3.51 -8.43
CA ALA A 126 8.43 4.26 -9.38
C ALA A 126 9.43 3.40 -10.20
N LYS A 127 9.24 2.08 -10.28
CA LYS A 127 10.05 1.23 -11.17
C LYS A 127 9.78 1.52 -12.64
N MET A 128 8.53 1.89 -12.98
CA MET A 128 8.13 2.23 -14.33
C MET A 128 7.52 3.62 -14.37
N LYS A 129 7.65 4.28 -15.51
CA LYS A 129 7.18 5.65 -15.74
C LYS A 129 6.41 5.74 -17.05
N VAL A 130 5.21 6.32 -16.97
CA VAL A 130 4.43 6.67 -18.16
C VAL A 130 4.07 8.15 -18.12
N GLU A 131 3.88 8.79 -19.26
CA GLU A 131 3.54 10.20 -19.42
C GLU A 131 2.22 10.32 -20.20
N VAL A 132 1.28 11.11 -19.69
CA VAL A 132 -0.01 11.35 -20.34
C VAL A 132 0.21 12.15 -21.62
N ILE A 133 -0.20 11.59 -22.77
CA ILE A 133 -0.09 12.22 -24.08
C ILE A 133 -1.44 12.65 -24.65
N SER A 134 -2.53 12.02 -24.23
CA SER A 134 -3.90 12.47 -24.53
C SER A 134 -4.87 12.08 -23.42
N LYS A 135 -6.00 12.79 -23.36
CA LYS A 135 -7.08 12.57 -22.41
C LYS A 135 -8.38 12.36 -23.17
N GLU A 136 -9.08 11.30 -22.83
CA GLU A 136 -10.38 10.94 -23.36
C GLU A 136 -11.43 10.92 -22.22
N ASN A 137 -12.72 10.81 -22.57
CA ASN A 137 -13.80 10.77 -21.57
C ASN A 137 -13.72 9.52 -20.67
N ASP A 138 -13.21 8.42 -21.20
CA ASP A 138 -13.10 7.12 -20.53
C ASP A 138 -11.72 6.82 -19.94
N GLY A 139 -10.78 7.79 -19.99
CA GLY A 139 -9.44 7.61 -19.45
C GLY A 139 -8.37 8.50 -20.06
N VAL A 140 -7.14 8.04 -20.00
CA VAL A 140 -5.97 8.72 -20.57
C VAL A 140 -5.11 7.74 -21.35
N THR A 141 -4.49 8.23 -22.42
CA THR A 141 -3.46 7.52 -23.17
C THR A 141 -2.08 8.02 -22.70
N CYS A 142 -1.21 7.11 -22.36
CA CYS A 142 0.12 7.40 -21.85
C CYS A 142 1.20 6.81 -22.77
N LYS A 143 2.30 7.55 -22.95
CA LYS A 143 3.55 7.03 -23.53
C LYS A 143 4.37 6.35 -22.43
N ILE A 144 4.87 5.15 -22.70
CA ILE A 144 5.76 4.43 -21.78
C ILE A 144 7.16 5.03 -21.92
N VAL A 145 7.62 5.73 -20.87
CA VAL A 145 8.93 6.40 -20.82
C VAL A 145 9.99 5.46 -20.25
N ASN A 146 9.62 4.67 -19.25
CA ASN A 146 10.44 3.60 -18.70
C ASN A 146 9.56 2.38 -18.50
N GLY A 147 9.86 1.31 -19.20
CA GLY A 147 9.08 0.08 -19.24
C GLY A 147 9.46 -0.93 -18.15
N GLY A 148 8.84 -2.10 -18.22
CA GLY A 148 9.10 -3.21 -17.29
C GLY A 148 7.90 -4.12 -17.12
N LYS A 149 8.04 -5.13 -16.29
CA LYS A 149 6.97 -6.09 -15.96
C LYS A 149 6.06 -5.51 -14.88
N LEU A 150 4.81 -5.19 -15.23
CA LEU A 150 3.77 -4.72 -14.32
C LEU A 150 2.92 -5.91 -13.85
N GLY A 151 2.80 -6.11 -12.54
CA GLY A 151 1.93 -7.12 -11.93
C GLY A 151 0.56 -6.58 -11.53
N ASN A 152 -0.29 -7.47 -11.01
CA ASN A 152 -1.61 -7.12 -10.48
C ASN A 152 -1.54 -6.14 -9.31
N ARG A 153 -2.48 -5.21 -9.24
CA ARG A 153 -2.75 -4.33 -8.09
C ARG A 153 -1.52 -3.57 -7.59
N LYS A 154 -0.64 -3.15 -8.51
CA LYS A 154 0.56 -2.39 -8.18
C LYS A 154 0.26 -0.92 -7.92
N SER A 155 1.06 -0.30 -7.06
CA SER A 155 0.91 1.11 -6.71
C SER A 155 1.09 2.01 -7.93
N LEU A 156 0.26 3.05 -7.99
CA LEU A 156 0.40 4.18 -8.88
C LEU A 156 0.59 5.46 -8.07
N SER A 157 1.33 6.40 -8.60
CA SER A 157 1.42 7.76 -8.05
C SER A 157 1.60 8.80 -9.14
N VAL A 158 1.11 10.01 -8.89
CA VAL A 158 1.24 11.15 -9.78
C VAL A 158 1.98 12.25 -9.02
N PRO A 159 3.30 12.35 -9.18
CA PRO A 159 4.11 13.30 -8.43
C PRO A 159 3.65 14.76 -8.65
N GLY A 160 3.60 15.52 -7.57
CA GLY A 160 3.24 16.94 -7.62
C GLY A 160 1.76 17.25 -7.83
N LYS A 161 0.89 16.22 -7.91
CA LYS A 161 -0.54 16.41 -8.14
C LYS A 161 -1.35 16.02 -6.90
N LYS A 162 -2.31 16.87 -6.55
CA LYS A 162 -3.35 16.51 -5.57
C LYS A 162 -4.43 15.72 -6.31
N LEU A 163 -4.64 14.49 -5.87
CA LEU A 163 -5.66 13.60 -6.42
C LEU A 163 -6.92 13.65 -5.54
N ASP A 164 -8.10 13.56 -6.16
CA ASP A 164 -9.38 13.49 -5.46
C ASP A 164 -9.65 12.06 -4.96
N ILE A 165 -8.85 11.66 -3.96
CA ILE A 165 -9.00 10.39 -3.24
C ILE A 165 -9.31 10.71 -1.78
N PRO A 166 -10.34 10.12 -1.17
CA PRO A 166 -10.61 10.26 0.26
C PRO A 166 -9.38 9.85 1.07
N TYR A 167 -8.88 10.76 1.92
CA TYR A 167 -7.67 10.49 2.73
C TYR A 167 -7.89 9.37 3.74
N ILE A 168 -9.08 9.29 4.30
CA ILE A 168 -9.51 8.22 5.20
C ILE A 168 -10.66 7.48 4.51
N SER A 169 -10.43 6.23 4.11
CA SER A 169 -11.49 5.35 3.62
C SER A 169 -12.38 4.88 4.77
N GLU A 170 -13.55 4.30 4.47
CA GLU A 170 -14.41 3.71 5.50
C GLU A 170 -13.67 2.59 6.25
N THR A 171 -12.89 1.77 5.56
CA THR A 171 -12.04 0.75 6.18
C THR A 171 -10.99 1.36 7.11
N ASP A 172 -10.30 2.43 6.67
CA ASP A 172 -9.34 3.12 7.55
C ASP A 172 -10.02 3.71 8.78
N ARG A 173 -11.24 4.21 8.63
CA ARG A 173 -12.03 4.73 9.74
C ARG A 173 -12.34 3.65 10.78
N GLU A 174 -12.75 2.46 10.32
CA GLU A 174 -12.98 1.31 11.19
C GLU A 174 -11.70 0.86 11.89
N ASP A 175 -10.60 0.78 11.14
CA ASP A 175 -9.28 0.43 11.65
C ASP A 175 -8.78 1.43 12.71
N ILE A 176 -8.96 2.74 12.50
CA ILE A 176 -8.63 3.78 13.48
C ILE A 176 -9.49 3.64 14.75
N ILE A 177 -10.80 3.40 14.60
CA ILE A 177 -11.70 3.18 15.73
C ILE A 177 -11.24 1.94 16.53
N TYR A 178 -10.89 0.86 15.84
CA TYR A 178 -10.34 -0.33 16.48
C TYR A 178 -9.06 -0.01 17.26
N ALA A 179 -8.12 0.68 16.64
CA ALA A 179 -6.86 1.07 17.24
C ALA A 179 -7.04 1.95 18.50
N CYS A 180 -8.02 2.87 18.47
CA CYS A 180 -8.32 3.74 19.62
C CYS A 180 -8.97 3.01 20.80
N LYS A 181 -9.68 1.91 20.55
CA LYS A 181 -10.35 1.11 21.58
C LYS A 181 -9.43 0.07 22.21
N ASN A 182 -8.32 -0.23 21.59
CA ASN A 182 -7.40 -1.31 21.94
C ASN A 182 -5.97 -0.85 22.20
#